data_dbb07ee29539d36f54b0280492476fc9
#
_entry.id   dbb07ee29539d36f54b0280492476fc9
#
_cell.length_a   1.000
_cell.length_b   1.000
_cell.length_c   1.000
_cell.angle_alpha   90.00
_cell.angle_beta   90.00
_cell.angle_gamma   90.00
#
_symmetry.space_group_name_H-M   'P 1'
#
loop_
_entity.id
_entity.type
_entity.pdbx_description
1 polymer ?
#
loop_
_entity_poly.entity_id
_entity_poly.type
_entity_poly.pdbx_seq_one_letter_code
_entity_poly.pdbx_strand_id
1 'polypeptide(L)'
;TFPNINPATEEVIGVTADGTRADMDRAIAAARRAFDETDWATNPTFRARCLRQFCEALRAAKETLRAIVVAEAGSPLILGYTVQCDTSIDWMPYWADLAERYAYETPMADMEFMGMASRRLVRREAVGVVGAITPWNFPLYLNLSKLGPALAAGCTVVLKPAPDTPWCATTLGRLIVENTDIPPGVVNV
;
A
#
# COMPACT_ATOMS: atom_id res chain seq x y z
N THR A 1 -6.91 -8.52 -21.19
CA THR A 1 -7.55 -9.06 -19.98
C THR A 1 -7.36 -10.58 -19.94
N PHE A 2 -7.40 -11.16 -18.76
CA PHE A 2 -7.38 -12.59 -18.53
C PHE A 2 -8.47 -12.97 -17.50
N PRO A 3 -8.94 -14.24 -17.51
CA PRO A 3 -9.97 -14.69 -16.58
C PRO A 3 -9.44 -14.77 -15.16
N ASN A 4 -10.28 -14.38 -14.19
CA ASN A 4 -10.10 -14.67 -12.78
C ASN A 4 -10.93 -15.92 -12.46
N ILE A 5 -10.30 -16.93 -11.89
CA ILE A 5 -10.88 -18.27 -11.73
C ILE A 5 -10.98 -18.63 -10.25
N ASN A 6 -12.13 -19.10 -9.82
CA ASN A 6 -12.30 -19.67 -8.48
C ASN A 6 -11.63 -21.05 -8.42
N PRO A 7 -10.60 -21.26 -7.61
CA PRO A 7 -9.86 -22.52 -7.58
C PRO A 7 -10.65 -23.69 -6.97
N ALA A 8 -11.74 -23.41 -6.25
CA ALA A 8 -12.58 -24.45 -5.66
C ALA A 8 -13.64 -24.99 -6.61
N THR A 9 -14.15 -24.15 -7.54
CA THR A 9 -15.19 -24.53 -8.49
C THR A 9 -14.70 -24.62 -9.92
N GLU A 10 -13.49 -24.12 -10.21
CA GLU A 10 -12.90 -23.96 -11.54
C GLU A 10 -13.70 -23.01 -12.46
N GLU A 11 -14.68 -22.29 -11.93
CA GLU A 11 -15.49 -21.34 -12.67
C GLU A 11 -14.79 -19.99 -12.82
N VAL A 12 -15.00 -19.35 -13.97
CA VAL A 12 -14.58 -17.98 -14.21
C VAL A 12 -15.49 -17.04 -13.43
N ILE A 13 -14.94 -16.37 -12.42
CA ILE A 13 -15.67 -15.38 -11.59
C ILE A 13 -15.67 -13.98 -12.20
N GLY A 14 -14.83 -13.73 -13.18
CA GLY A 14 -14.77 -12.50 -13.93
C GLY A 14 -13.44 -12.34 -14.68
N VAL A 15 -13.09 -11.10 -14.99
CA VAL A 15 -11.87 -10.78 -15.74
C VAL A 15 -11.07 -9.69 -15.03
N THR A 16 -9.75 -9.66 -15.30
CA THR A 16 -8.86 -8.58 -14.85
C THR A 16 -8.03 -8.05 -16.01
N ALA A 17 -7.45 -6.87 -15.82
CA ALA A 17 -6.55 -6.28 -16.80
C ALA A 17 -5.25 -7.10 -16.89
N ASP A 18 -4.80 -7.33 -18.13
CA ASP A 18 -3.49 -7.92 -18.41
C ASP A 18 -2.51 -6.78 -18.70
N GLY A 19 -1.79 -6.37 -17.65
CA GLY A 19 -0.87 -5.25 -17.73
C GLY A 19 0.33 -5.55 -18.63
N THR A 20 0.56 -4.69 -19.60
CA THR A 20 1.72 -4.76 -20.49
C THR A 20 2.95 -4.04 -19.89
N ARG A 21 4.11 -4.20 -20.52
CA ARG A 21 5.30 -3.42 -20.17
C ARG A 21 5.03 -1.90 -20.25
N ALA A 22 4.29 -1.46 -21.27
CA ALA A 22 3.95 -0.04 -21.40
C ALA A 22 3.04 0.46 -20.28
N ASP A 23 2.14 -0.40 -19.74
CA ASP A 23 1.34 -0.07 -18.56
C ASP A 23 2.22 0.08 -17.32
N MET A 24 3.17 -0.83 -17.14
CA MET A 24 4.13 -0.78 -16.03
C MET A 24 4.99 0.51 -16.13
N ASP A 25 5.50 0.85 -17.31
CA ASP A 25 6.28 2.06 -17.51
C ASP A 25 5.46 3.32 -17.17
N ARG A 26 4.18 3.35 -17.54
CA ARG A 26 3.25 4.44 -17.15
C ARG A 26 3.01 4.51 -15.65
N ALA A 27 2.81 3.35 -14.99
CA ALA A 27 2.62 3.28 -13.55
C ALA A 27 3.86 3.80 -12.78
N ILE A 28 5.06 3.37 -13.20
CA ILE A 28 6.32 3.84 -12.62
C ILE A 28 6.48 5.35 -12.83
N ALA A 29 6.20 5.86 -14.04
CA ALA A 29 6.29 7.29 -14.32
C ALA A 29 5.27 8.10 -13.51
N ALA A 30 4.05 7.59 -13.32
CA ALA A 30 3.04 8.23 -12.48
C ALA A 30 3.47 8.25 -11.01
N ALA A 31 3.99 7.13 -10.49
CA ALA A 31 4.50 7.03 -9.13
C ALA A 31 5.67 7.99 -8.90
N ARG A 32 6.58 8.10 -9.88
CA ARG A 32 7.72 9.01 -9.80
C ARG A 32 7.27 10.47 -9.77
N ARG A 33 6.36 10.87 -10.66
CA ARG A 33 5.78 12.22 -10.65
C ARG A 33 5.08 12.54 -9.35
N ALA A 34 4.24 11.62 -8.83
CA ALA A 34 3.55 11.84 -7.57
C ALA A 34 4.52 12.03 -6.39
N PHE A 35 5.64 11.31 -6.38
CA PHE A 35 6.69 11.46 -5.39
C PHE A 35 7.39 12.82 -5.47
N ASP A 36 7.71 13.29 -6.68
CA ASP A 36 8.48 14.51 -6.91
C ASP A 36 7.65 15.79 -6.84
N GLU A 37 6.37 15.73 -7.28
CA GLU A 37 5.55 16.91 -7.53
C GLU A 37 4.48 17.15 -6.45
N THR A 38 4.31 16.22 -5.49
CA THR A 38 3.36 16.38 -4.37
C THR A 38 4.11 16.47 -3.03
N ASP A 39 3.41 16.89 -1.99
CA ASP A 39 3.93 16.90 -0.64
C ASP A 39 3.85 15.54 0.08
N TRP A 40 3.50 14.47 -0.66
CA TRP A 40 3.35 13.13 -0.10
C TRP A 40 4.58 12.66 0.66
N ALA A 41 5.77 12.82 0.09
CA ALA A 41 7.03 12.38 0.70
C ALA A 41 7.41 13.18 1.97
N THR A 42 6.99 14.43 2.06
CA THR A 42 7.47 15.40 3.06
C THR A 42 6.45 15.77 4.12
N ASN A 43 5.16 15.40 3.95
CA ASN A 43 4.07 15.75 4.86
C ASN A 43 3.50 14.53 5.61
N PRO A 44 4.09 14.13 6.74
CA PRO A 44 3.65 12.95 7.48
C PRO A 44 2.23 13.08 8.07
N THR A 45 1.81 14.29 8.45
CA THR A 45 0.45 14.53 8.96
C THR A 45 -0.60 14.30 7.88
N PHE A 46 -0.32 14.77 6.66
CA PHE A 46 -1.20 14.51 5.50
C PHE A 46 -1.30 13.01 5.21
N ARG A 47 -0.17 12.30 5.17
CA ARG A 47 -0.15 10.84 4.99
C ARG A 47 -0.94 10.09 6.05
N ALA A 48 -0.77 10.46 7.32
CA ALA A 48 -1.50 9.85 8.43
C ALA A 48 -3.02 10.02 8.27
N ARG A 49 -3.48 11.22 7.86
CA ARG A 49 -4.89 11.47 7.56
C ARG A 49 -5.39 10.57 6.43
N CYS A 50 -4.68 10.52 5.31
CA CYS A 50 -5.03 9.68 4.16
C CYS A 50 -5.05 8.19 4.51
N LEU A 51 -4.08 7.72 5.31
CA LEU A 51 -4.05 6.34 5.78
C LEU A 51 -5.23 6.01 6.69
N ARG A 52 -5.69 6.94 7.54
CA ARG A 52 -6.92 6.76 8.35
C ARG A 52 -8.15 6.64 7.46
N GLN A 53 -8.29 7.48 6.44
CA GLN A 53 -9.37 7.35 5.45
C GLN A 53 -9.32 5.97 4.77
N PHE A 54 -8.15 5.51 4.39
CA PHE A 54 -7.99 4.17 3.82
C PHE A 54 -8.37 3.06 4.80
N CYS A 55 -8.03 3.19 6.09
CA CYS A 55 -8.46 2.25 7.13
C CYS A 55 -9.99 2.20 7.25
N GLU A 56 -10.66 3.35 7.17
CA GLU A 56 -12.12 3.43 7.21
C GLU A 56 -12.75 2.75 5.99
N ALA A 57 -12.21 3.01 4.79
CA ALA A 57 -12.66 2.39 3.56
C ALA A 57 -12.49 0.85 3.59
N LEU A 58 -11.36 0.37 4.10
CA LEU A 58 -11.11 -1.07 4.28
C LEU A 58 -12.10 -1.70 5.26
N ARG A 59 -12.40 -1.04 6.38
CA ARG A 59 -13.39 -1.53 7.35
C ARG A 59 -14.79 -1.58 6.76
N ALA A 60 -15.18 -0.55 6.02
CA ALA A 60 -16.48 -0.50 5.34
C ALA A 60 -16.62 -1.60 4.27
N ALA A 61 -15.53 -1.95 3.59
CA ALA A 61 -15.50 -2.97 2.55
C ALA A 61 -15.19 -4.39 3.04
N LYS A 62 -15.09 -4.62 4.36
CA LYS A 62 -14.57 -5.85 4.99
C LYS A 62 -15.26 -7.11 4.49
N GLU A 63 -16.59 -7.11 4.40
CA GLU A 63 -17.37 -8.27 3.90
C GLU A 63 -17.08 -8.55 2.42
N THR A 64 -17.00 -7.51 1.60
CA THR A 64 -16.66 -7.63 0.18
C THR A 64 -15.25 -8.20 0.00
N LEU A 65 -14.28 -7.71 0.78
CA LEU A 65 -12.90 -8.18 0.73
C LEU A 65 -12.78 -9.65 1.14
N ARG A 66 -13.53 -10.09 2.17
CA ARG A 66 -13.59 -11.51 2.55
C ARG A 66 -14.15 -12.39 1.42
N ALA A 67 -15.25 -11.94 0.81
CA ALA A 67 -15.84 -12.68 -0.32
C ALA A 67 -14.84 -12.82 -1.48
N ILE A 68 -14.10 -11.75 -1.80
CA ILE A 68 -13.05 -11.77 -2.83
C ILE A 68 -11.94 -12.77 -2.45
N VAL A 69 -11.42 -12.71 -1.23
CA VAL A 69 -10.37 -13.64 -0.76
C VAL A 69 -10.81 -15.10 -0.87
N VAL A 70 -12.04 -15.39 -0.45
CA VAL A 70 -12.61 -16.76 -0.57
C VAL A 70 -12.70 -17.18 -2.04
N ALA A 71 -13.19 -16.29 -2.90
CA ALA A 71 -13.42 -16.61 -4.31
C ALA A 71 -12.12 -16.76 -5.12
N GLU A 72 -11.12 -15.90 -4.88
CA GLU A 72 -9.86 -15.91 -5.65
C GLU A 72 -8.82 -16.89 -5.10
N ALA A 73 -8.66 -16.94 -3.77
CA ALA A 73 -7.63 -17.75 -3.14
C ALA A 73 -8.13 -19.16 -2.74
N GLY A 74 -9.43 -19.44 -2.87
CA GLY A 74 -10.01 -20.68 -2.36
C GLY A 74 -9.89 -20.84 -0.85
N SER A 75 -9.70 -19.73 -0.14
CA SER A 75 -9.48 -19.74 1.31
C SER A 75 -10.75 -20.12 2.06
N PRO A 76 -10.69 -21.00 3.07
CA PRO A 76 -11.82 -21.24 3.95
C PRO A 76 -12.33 -19.93 4.59
N LEU A 77 -13.65 -19.74 4.61
CA LEU A 77 -14.28 -18.51 5.12
C LEU A 77 -13.80 -18.13 6.53
N ILE A 78 -13.57 -19.13 7.38
CA ILE A 78 -13.08 -18.90 8.76
C ILE A 78 -11.74 -18.17 8.79
N LEU A 79 -10.86 -18.38 7.81
CA LEU A 79 -9.59 -17.67 7.71
C LEU A 79 -9.77 -16.21 7.26
N GLY A 80 -10.88 -15.89 6.60
CA GLY A 80 -11.27 -14.52 6.28
C GLY A 80 -11.57 -13.68 7.52
N TYR A 81 -12.10 -14.29 8.57
CA TYR A 81 -12.29 -13.63 9.88
C TYR A 81 -11.01 -13.48 10.70
N THR A 82 -9.89 -13.94 10.18
CA THR A 82 -8.57 -13.87 10.83
C THR A 82 -7.52 -13.34 9.85
N VAL A 83 -6.44 -14.09 9.66
CA VAL A 83 -5.23 -13.65 8.95
C VAL A 83 -5.42 -13.33 7.47
N GLN A 84 -6.40 -13.95 6.78
CA GLN A 84 -6.60 -13.71 5.36
C GLN A 84 -7.22 -12.33 5.04
N CYS A 85 -8.02 -11.76 5.97
CA CYS A 85 -8.65 -10.47 5.76
C CYS A 85 -8.62 -9.60 7.02
N ASP A 86 -9.32 -9.99 8.09
CA ASP A 86 -9.60 -9.11 9.22
C ASP A 86 -8.34 -8.59 9.92
N THR A 87 -7.42 -9.48 10.25
CA THR A 87 -6.17 -9.12 10.92
C THR A 87 -5.36 -8.10 10.11
N SER A 88 -5.31 -8.25 8.78
CA SER A 88 -4.56 -7.34 7.92
C SER A 88 -5.16 -5.93 7.89
N ILE A 89 -6.49 -5.83 7.92
CA ILE A 89 -7.22 -4.56 8.00
C ILE A 89 -7.02 -3.91 9.37
N ASP A 90 -7.10 -4.72 10.44
CA ASP A 90 -7.00 -4.24 11.82
C ASP A 90 -5.59 -3.73 12.17
N TRP A 91 -4.56 -4.16 11.45
CA TRP A 91 -3.18 -3.66 11.62
C TRP A 91 -2.88 -2.36 10.85
N MET A 92 -3.71 -1.98 9.89
CA MET A 92 -3.48 -0.78 9.08
C MET A 92 -3.40 0.54 9.87
N PRO A 93 -4.21 0.75 10.95
CA PRO A 93 -4.12 1.96 11.77
C PRO A 93 -2.73 2.19 12.39
N TYR A 94 -1.98 1.12 12.69
CA TYR A 94 -0.62 1.23 13.19
C TYR A 94 0.29 2.07 12.27
N TRP A 95 0.14 1.92 10.96
CA TRP A 95 0.96 2.64 9.99
C TRP A 95 0.59 4.13 9.91
N ALA A 96 -0.69 4.47 10.06
CA ALA A 96 -1.14 5.84 10.15
C ALA A 96 -0.56 6.55 11.40
N ASP A 97 -0.64 5.88 12.54
CA ASP A 97 -0.11 6.42 13.80
C ASP A 97 1.42 6.49 13.78
N LEU A 98 2.09 5.51 13.17
CA LEU A 98 3.54 5.54 13.04
C LEU A 98 3.98 6.68 12.13
N ALA A 99 3.30 6.93 11.00
CA ALA A 99 3.62 8.02 10.09
C ALA A 99 3.61 9.38 10.80
N GLU A 100 2.65 9.59 11.71
CA GLU A 100 2.50 10.86 12.43
C GLU A 100 3.53 11.06 13.56
N ARG A 101 3.84 9.98 14.31
CA ARG A 101 4.71 10.07 15.50
C ARG A 101 6.18 9.72 15.24
N TYR A 102 6.54 9.29 14.03
CA TYR A 102 7.90 8.86 13.74
C TYR A 102 8.88 10.03 13.80
N ALA A 103 10.03 9.80 14.46
CA ALA A 103 11.09 10.79 14.55
C ALA A 103 11.91 10.84 13.24
N TYR A 104 11.44 11.61 12.26
CA TYR A 104 12.13 11.77 10.98
C TYR A 104 13.48 12.48 11.10
N GLU A 105 13.65 13.32 12.12
CA GLU A 105 14.92 13.97 12.45
C GLU A 105 15.35 13.60 13.86
N THR A 106 16.61 13.19 14.02
CA THR A 106 17.20 12.87 15.30
C THR A 106 18.47 13.72 15.47
N PRO A 107 18.51 14.66 16.43
CA PRO A 107 19.72 15.42 16.73
C PRO A 107 20.86 14.48 17.18
N MET A 108 22.05 14.78 16.73
CA MET A 108 23.29 14.19 17.23
C MET A 108 24.02 15.18 18.14
N ALA A 109 24.98 14.70 18.91
CA ALA A 109 25.83 15.60 19.72
C ALA A 109 26.52 16.62 18.81
N ASP A 110 26.55 17.88 19.25
CA ASP A 110 27.29 18.92 18.57
C ASP A 110 28.78 18.55 18.55
N MET A 111 29.50 19.01 17.53
CA MET A 111 30.93 18.78 17.39
C MET A 111 31.62 20.10 17.09
N GLU A 112 32.73 20.32 17.75
CA GLU A 112 33.64 21.38 17.40
C GLU A 112 34.90 20.80 16.73
N PHE A 113 35.29 21.36 15.59
CA PHE A 113 36.49 21.00 14.88
C PHE A 113 37.15 22.25 14.32
N MET A 114 38.42 22.45 14.65
CA MET A 114 39.23 23.63 14.24
C MET A 114 38.53 24.97 14.55
N GLY A 115 37.91 25.09 15.73
CA GLY A 115 37.18 26.29 16.15
C GLY A 115 35.85 26.56 15.50
N MET A 116 35.35 25.59 14.67
CA MET A 116 34.03 25.64 14.04
C MET A 116 33.08 24.72 14.76
N ALA A 117 31.99 25.26 15.30
CA ALA A 117 30.90 24.48 15.85
C ALA A 117 29.98 23.98 14.72
N SER A 118 29.65 22.68 14.75
CA SER A 118 28.73 22.09 13.81
C SER A 118 27.56 21.42 14.52
N ARG A 119 26.32 21.76 14.11
CA ARG A 119 25.13 21.02 14.43
C ARG A 119 24.98 19.82 13.50
N ARG A 120 24.66 18.65 14.06
CA ARG A 120 24.52 17.43 13.30
C ARG A 120 23.16 16.80 13.58
N LEU A 121 22.54 16.25 12.55
CA LEU A 121 21.29 15.50 12.67
C LEU A 121 21.29 14.30 11.71
N VAL A 122 20.53 13.29 12.06
CA VAL A 122 20.17 12.21 11.16
C VAL A 122 18.75 12.49 10.68
N ARG A 123 18.59 12.63 9.37
CA ARG A 123 17.28 12.75 8.71
C ARG A 123 16.95 11.44 8.01
N ARG A 124 15.73 10.95 8.21
CA ARG A 124 15.18 9.78 7.52
C ARG A 124 14.16 10.26 6.51
N GLU A 125 14.39 9.93 5.24
CA GLU A 125 13.59 10.37 4.11
C GLU A 125 13.01 9.17 3.38
N ALA A 126 11.89 9.38 2.66
CA ALA A 126 11.32 8.37 1.78
C ALA A 126 12.30 8.04 0.65
N VAL A 127 12.45 6.74 0.34
CA VAL A 127 13.42 6.29 -0.68
C VAL A 127 12.94 6.52 -2.13
N GLY A 128 11.66 6.82 -2.33
CA GLY A 128 11.10 7.06 -3.67
C GLY A 128 9.96 6.12 -4.02
N VAL A 129 10.04 5.50 -5.20
CA VAL A 129 9.05 4.57 -5.72
C VAL A 129 9.36 3.14 -5.27
N VAL A 130 8.38 2.47 -4.70
CA VAL A 130 8.46 1.06 -4.26
C VAL A 130 7.75 0.16 -5.26
N GLY A 131 8.45 -0.83 -5.81
CA GLY A 131 7.84 -1.95 -6.53
C GLY A 131 7.42 -3.04 -5.55
N ALA A 132 6.14 -3.24 -5.36
CA ALA A 132 5.59 -4.27 -4.48
C ALA A 132 5.06 -5.45 -5.31
N ILE A 133 5.75 -6.60 -5.26
CA ILE A 133 5.35 -7.84 -5.93
C ILE A 133 4.85 -8.80 -4.86
N THR A 134 3.59 -9.20 -4.95
CA THR A 134 2.93 -10.00 -3.91
C THR A 134 2.45 -11.35 -4.42
N PRO A 135 2.56 -12.42 -3.61
CA PRO A 135 2.10 -13.74 -3.97
C PRO A 135 0.59 -13.93 -3.69
N TRP A 136 0.07 -15.08 -4.10
CA TRP A 136 -1.34 -15.47 -4.07
C TRP A 136 -1.83 -16.07 -2.75
N ASN A 137 -0.96 -16.59 -1.90
CA ASN A 137 -1.35 -17.44 -0.77
C ASN A 137 -2.00 -16.70 0.42
N PHE A 138 -1.68 -15.41 0.60
CA PHE A 138 -2.33 -14.48 1.55
C PHE A 138 -2.52 -13.12 0.85
N PRO A 139 -3.35 -13.05 -0.21
CA PRO A 139 -3.28 -11.95 -1.15
C PRO A 139 -3.57 -10.59 -0.51
N LEU A 140 -4.66 -10.46 0.24
CA LEU A 140 -5.01 -9.20 0.90
C LEU A 140 -3.99 -8.81 1.97
N TYR A 141 -3.60 -9.76 2.82
CA TYR A 141 -2.60 -9.53 3.88
C TYR A 141 -1.27 -9.04 3.29
N LEU A 142 -0.77 -9.71 2.26
CA LEU A 142 0.54 -9.38 1.69
C LEU A 142 0.50 -8.07 0.90
N ASN A 143 -0.60 -7.73 0.24
CA ASN A 143 -0.80 -6.42 -0.37
C ASN A 143 -0.75 -5.30 0.70
N LEU A 144 -1.53 -5.41 1.77
CA LEU A 144 -1.58 -4.41 2.83
C LEU A 144 -0.27 -4.33 3.61
N SER A 145 0.44 -5.46 3.81
CA SER A 145 1.75 -5.49 4.48
C SER A 145 2.86 -4.77 3.70
N LYS A 146 2.67 -4.51 2.41
CA LYS A 146 3.57 -3.69 1.58
C LYS A 146 3.08 -2.25 1.48
N LEU A 147 1.78 -2.06 1.26
CA LEU A 147 1.20 -0.71 1.16
C LEU A 147 1.35 0.08 2.46
N GLY A 148 0.98 -0.50 3.60
CA GLY A 148 1.00 0.18 4.88
C GLY A 148 2.34 0.86 5.20
N PRO A 149 3.43 0.11 5.34
CA PRO A 149 4.74 0.68 5.67
C PRO A 149 5.30 1.59 4.59
N ALA A 150 5.13 1.25 3.30
CA ALA A 150 5.65 2.09 2.20
C ALA A 150 4.97 3.46 2.17
N LEU A 151 3.64 3.49 2.30
CA LEU A 151 2.87 4.73 2.33
C LEU A 151 3.16 5.55 3.60
N ALA A 152 3.27 4.90 4.77
CA ALA A 152 3.63 5.56 6.02
C ALA A 152 5.00 6.23 5.94
N ALA A 153 5.98 5.57 5.30
CA ALA A 153 7.32 6.11 5.10
C ALA A 153 7.38 7.27 4.09
N GLY A 154 6.30 7.53 3.34
CA GLY A 154 6.23 8.59 2.33
C GLY A 154 6.65 8.15 0.93
N CYS A 155 6.80 6.84 0.70
CA CYS A 155 7.04 6.29 -0.63
C CYS A 155 5.76 6.25 -1.46
N THR A 156 5.90 6.28 -2.77
CA THR A 156 4.86 5.90 -3.72
C THR A 156 5.02 4.43 -4.11
N VAL A 157 3.95 3.80 -4.58
CA VAL A 157 3.93 2.34 -4.76
C VAL A 157 3.39 1.96 -6.14
N VAL A 158 4.06 1.02 -6.79
CA VAL A 158 3.52 0.23 -7.88
C VAL A 158 3.32 -1.19 -7.36
N LEU A 159 2.08 -1.58 -7.16
CA LEU A 159 1.69 -2.89 -6.63
C LEU A 159 1.34 -3.84 -7.78
N LYS A 160 2.11 -4.92 -7.91
CA LYS A 160 1.84 -6.00 -8.86
C LYS A 160 1.43 -7.26 -8.11
N PRO A 161 0.14 -7.60 -8.06
CA PRO A 161 -0.34 -8.84 -7.45
C PRO A 161 0.02 -10.07 -8.27
N ALA A 162 -0.13 -11.23 -7.65
CA ALA A 162 -0.12 -12.49 -8.40
C ALA A 162 -1.32 -12.55 -9.37
N PRO A 163 -1.14 -13.13 -10.56
CA PRO A 163 -2.23 -13.27 -11.53
C PRO A 163 -3.38 -14.15 -11.04
N ASP A 164 -3.13 -15.02 -10.07
CA ASP A 164 -4.14 -15.91 -9.49
C ASP A 164 -5.10 -15.19 -8.53
N THR A 165 -4.73 -14.01 -8.00
CA THR A 165 -5.54 -13.26 -7.01
C THR A 165 -5.53 -11.75 -7.30
N PRO A 166 -5.96 -11.31 -8.49
CA PRO A 166 -5.82 -9.91 -8.91
C PRO A 166 -6.80 -8.97 -8.21
N TRP A 167 -8.02 -9.42 -7.90
CA TRP A 167 -9.05 -8.55 -7.32
C TRP A 167 -8.76 -8.13 -5.88
N CYS A 168 -8.04 -8.96 -5.13
CA CYS A 168 -7.55 -8.59 -3.81
C CYS A 168 -6.63 -7.36 -3.82
N ALA A 169 -6.00 -7.03 -4.96
CA ALA A 169 -5.18 -5.83 -5.10
C ALA A 169 -5.93 -4.69 -5.82
N THR A 170 -6.59 -4.99 -6.95
CA THR A 170 -7.29 -3.96 -7.73
C THR A 170 -8.44 -3.31 -6.96
N THR A 171 -9.10 -4.07 -6.06
CA THR A 171 -10.09 -3.51 -5.14
C THR A 171 -9.46 -2.49 -4.18
N LEU A 172 -8.23 -2.70 -3.69
CA LEU A 172 -7.54 -1.72 -2.85
C LEU A 172 -7.29 -0.41 -3.61
N GLY A 173 -6.86 -0.49 -4.86
CA GLY A 173 -6.69 0.68 -5.74
C GLY A 173 -7.99 1.48 -5.89
N ARG A 174 -9.11 0.78 -6.14
CA ARG A 174 -10.43 1.40 -6.23
C ARG A 174 -10.83 2.07 -4.91
N LEU A 175 -10.69 1.38 -3.77
CA LEU A 175 -11.02 1.94 -2.45
C LEU A 175 -10.22 3.21 -2.16
N ILE A 176 -8.94 3.24 -2.52
CA ILE A 176 -8.08 4.43 -2.36
C ILE A 176 -8.63 5.59 -3.18
N VAL A 177 -8.92 5.39 -4.47
CA VAL A 177 -9.38 6.44 -5.37
C VAL A 177 -10.75 6.99 -4.97
N GLU A 178 -11.65 6.11 -4.52
CA GLU A 178 -13.03 6.49 -4.21
C GLU A 178 -13.21 7.10 -2.82
N ASN A 179 -12.31 6.80 -1.87
CA ASN A 179 -12.57 7.10 -0.45
C ASN A 179 -11.43 7.84 0.27
N THR A 180 -10.37 8.23 -0.41
CA THR A 180 -9.23 8.88 0.25
C THR A 180 -8.71 10.10 -0.51
N ASP A 181 -8.00 10.96 0.21
CA ASP A 181 -7.28 12.10 -0.37
C ASP A 181 -5.85 11.71 -0.84
N ILE A 182 -5.53 10.41 -0.94
CA ILE A 182 -4.24 9.96 -1.47
C ILE A 182 -4.08 10.50 -2.90
N PRO A 183 -3.02 11.27 -3.19
CA PRO A 183 -2.85 11.87 -4.51
C PRO A 183 -2.78 10.84 -5.63
N PRO A 184 -3.32 11.15 -6.83
CA PRO A 184 -3.17 10.30 -8.00
C PRO A 184 -1.70 9.96 -8.29
N GLY A 185 -1.43 8.69 -8.55
CA GLY A 185 -0.08 8.19 -8.80
C GLY A 185 0.69 7.74 -7.55
N VAL A 186 0.25 8.08 -6.33
CA VAL A 186 0.90 7.58 -5.12
C VAL A 186 0.76 6.06 -5.00
N VAL A 187 -0.39 5.51 -5.38
CA VAL A 187 -0.62 4.05 -5.48
C VAL A 187 -1.06 3.70 -6.89
N ASN A 188 -0.39 2.74 -7.50
CA ASN A 188 -0.69 2.18 -8.82
C ASN A 188 -0.78 0.66 -8.68
N VAL A 189 -1.84 0.05 -9.19
CA VAL A 189 -2.09 -1.39 -9.13
C VAL A 189 -2.21 -1.96 -10.53
#